data_5648ae352d79910b4a900073deb9ce40
#
_entry.id   5648ae352d79910b4a900073deb9ce40
#
_cell.length_a   1.000
_cell.length_b   1.000
_cell.length_c   1.000
_cell.angle_alpha   90.00
_cell.angle_beta   90.00
_cell.angle_gamma   90.00
#
_symmetry.space_group_name_H-M   'P 1'
#
loop_
_entity.id
_entity.type
_entity.pdbx_description
1 polymer ?
#
loop_
_entity_poly.entity_id
_entity_poly.type
_entity_poly.pdbx_seq_one_letter_code
_entity_poly.pdbx_strand_id
1 'polypeptide(L)'
;MDALLALALRTGRILRVSLPDGRVRTLTDQAGPTPDGVVLDGGVIYWTTMGVPEVDPTKPPGEASRDYSRRDGGVHAIGLDGTGKRDVVPDGTLTTGKQLTSDGAGTLYWSDREGCRVTRVRVDGSGLTDLILNEPRDDGTVECVGVAVHPASGHLFWTQKGPTNGGKGRIFRAGIDIPPGQTAENRSDIETLWDGLPEPIDLHLAGNWLYWTDRGAPPRGNTLNRAPIPPVGAQGSPPEVLGTGFAEAIGLTTDDEAGLVYVSDLGGEIRMVPIPGGRADGQPPRVVVAFGEPITGLASVPV
;
A
#
# COMPACT_ATOMS: atom_id res chain seq x y z
N MET A 1 -10.01 -6.24 16.37
CA MET A 1 -10.47 -5.73 15.05
C MET A 1 -11.83 -6.32 14.68
N ASP A 2 -12.81 -5.50 14.22
CA ASP A 2 -14.17 -5.97 13.89
C ASP A 2 -14.41 -6.14 12.40
N ALA A 3 -13.72 -5.40 11.57
CA ALA A 3 -13.89 -5.41 10.14
C ALA A 3 -12.65 -4.91 9.41
N LEU A 4 -12.65 -5.14 8.11
CA LEU A 4 -11.70 -4.57 7.15
C LEU A 4 -12.43 -3.59 6.23
N LEU A 5 -11.73 -2.55 5.82
CA LEU A 5 -12.03 -1.79 4.60
C LEU A 5 -11.25 -2.42 3.46
N ALA A 6 -11.89 -2.54 2.30
CA ALA A 6 -11.29 -3.09 1.10
C ALA A 6 -11.69 -2.27 -0.11
N LEU A 7 -10.76 -2.06 -1.04
CA LEU A 7 -11.02 -1.33 -2.28
C LEU A 7 -11.22 -2.29 -3.43
N ALA A 8 -12.39 -2.22 -4.07
CA ALA A 8 -12.74 -2.98 -5.26
C ALA A 8 -12.30 -2.22 -6.51
N LEU A 9 -11.25 -2.72 -7.16
CA LEU A 9 -10.51 -2.01 -8.22
C LEU A 9 -11.36 -1.64 -9.44
N ARG A 10 -12.17 -2.59 -9.93
CA ARG A 10 -12.90 -2.41 -11.19
C ARG A 10 -14.17 -1.60 -11.02
N THR A 11 -14.86 -1.79 -9.91
CA THR A 11 -16.16 -1.16 -9.66
C THR A 11 -16.06 0.16 -8.92
N GLY A 12 -14.86 0.55 -8.47
CA GLY A 12 -14.64 1.80 -7.72
C GLY A 12 -15.44 1.84 -6.42
N ARG A 13 -15.47 0.73 -5.66
CA ARG A 13 -16.22 0.63 -4.41
C ARG A 13 -15.29 0.56 -3.20
N ILE A 14 -15.77 1.13 -2.09
CA ILE A 14 -15.22 0.86 -0.76
C ILE A 14 -16.15 -0.13 -0.08
N LEU A 15 -15.59 -1.26 0.33
CA LEU A 15 -16.28 -2.36 0.97
C LEU A 15 -15.89 -2.44 2.45
N ARG A 16 -16.85 -2.77 3.30
CA ARG A 16 -16.61 -3.20 4.69
C ARG A 16 -16.84 -4.71 4.76
N VAL A 17 -15.82 -5.42 5.21
CA VAL A 17 -15.83 -6.88 5.41
C VAL A 17 -15.84 -7.15 6.90
N SER A 18 -16.93 -7.68 7.43
CA SER A 18 -17.05 -8.04 8.85
C SER A 18 -16.17 -9.25 9.18
N LEU A 19 -15.56 -9.25 10.34
CA LEU A 19 -14.77 -10.37 10.86
C LEU A 19 -15.50 -11.05 12.02
N PRO A 20 -15.38 -12.36 12.19
CA PRO A 20 -14.60 -13.29 11.34
C PRO A 20 -15.40 -13.92 10.18
N ASP A 21 -16.65 -13.53 9.95
CA ASP A 21 -17.61 -14.22 9.07
C ASP A 21 -17.53 -13.79 7.60
N GLY A 22 -16.74 -12.77 7.27
CA GLY A 22 -16.51 -12.33 5.89
C GLY A 22 -17.74 -11.66 5.23
N ARG A 23 -18.77 -11.24 6.01
CA ARG A 23 -19.92 -10.53 5.42
C ARG A 23 -19.52 -9.21 4.83
N VAL A 24 -19.92 -8.95 3.59
CA VAL A 24 -19.57 -7.76 2.83
C VAL A 24 -20.72 -6.77 2.79
N ARG A 25 -20.42 -5.51 3.05
CA ARG A 25 -21.30 -4.36 2.83
C ARG A 25 -20.58 -3.31 2.00
N THR A 26 -21.20 -2.79 0.95
CA THR A 26 -20.70 -1.60 0.24
C THR A 26 -20.95 -0.35 1.09
N LEU A 27 -19.88 0.42 1.37
CA LEU A 27 -19.96 1.72 2.02
C LEU A 27 -20.26 2.82 1.01
N THR A 28 -19.58 2.77 -0.13
CA THR A 28 -19.81 3.67 -1.27
C THR A 28 -19.42 2.99 -2.57
N ASP A 29 -20.08 3.35 -3.65
CA ASP A 29 -19.74 2.99 -5.03
C ASP A 29 -19.09 4.14 -5.81
N GLN A 30 -18.62 5.17 -5.08
CA GLN A 30 -18.05 6.40 -5.62
C GLN A 30 -16.58 6.59 -5.21
N ALA A 31 -15.81 5.50 -5.10
CA ALA A 31 -14.38 5.63 -4.80
C ALA A 31 -13.56 6.18 -5.98
N GLY A 32 -14.17 6.36 -7.13
CA GLY A 32 -13.48 6.84 -8.33
C GLY A 32 -12.82 5.71 -9.14
N PRO A 33 -12.12 6.06 -10.23
CA PRO A 33 -11.50 5.07 -11.09
C PRO A 33 -10.29 4.45 -10.39
N THR A 34 -10.20 3.13 -10.46
CA THR A 34 -9.04 2.33 -10.00
C THR A 34 -8.47 2.76 -8.64
N PRO A 35 -9.27 2.68 -7.54
CA PRO A 35 -8.78 2.99 -6.19
C PRO A 35 -7.70 1.98 -5.76
N ASP A 36 -6.68 2.43 -5.00
CA ASP A 36 -5.54 1.54 -4.66
C ASP A 36 -5.17 1.53 -3.19
N GLY A 37 -4.68 2.61 -2.60
CA GLY A 37 -4.33 2.67 -1.18
C GLY A 37 -5.49 3.16 -0.32
N VAL A 38 -5.64 2.64 0.90
CA VAL A 38 -6.68 3.05 1.84
C VAL A 38 -6.16 3.08 3.28
N VAL A 39 -6.61 4.07 4.05
CA VAL A 39 -6.38 4.14 5.49
C VAL A 39 -7.62 4.68 6.21
N LEU A 40 -7.86 4.22 7.42
CA LEU A 40 -8.85 4.79 8.34
C LEU A 40 -8.13 5.61 9.41
N ASP A 41 -8.45 6.89 9.51
CA ASP A 41 -7.91 7.78 10.54
C ASP A 41 -9.01 8.69 11.08
N GLY A 42 -9.15 8.76 12.41
CA GLY A 42 -10.14 9.63 13.07
C GLY A 42 -11.59 9.39 12.64
N GLY A 43 -11.96 8.17 12.23
CA GLY A 43 -13.31 7.85 11.74
C GLY A 43 -13.57 8.29 10.30
N VAL A 44 -12.53 8.74 9.59
CA VAL A 44 -12.56 9.10 8.16
C VAL A 44 -11.73 8.10 7.36
N ILE A 45 -12.30 7.60 6.28
CA ILE A 45 -11.62 6.76 5.29
C ILE A 45 -10.96 7.68 4.27
N TYR A 46 -9.65 7.50 4.07
CA TYR A 46 -8.89 8.16 3.03
C TYR A 46 -8.42 7.14 2.02
N TRP A 47 -8.42 7.49 0.73
CA TRP A 47 -7.92 6.59 -0.32
C TRP A 47 -7.33 7.36 -1.49
N THR A 48 -6.46 6.67 -2.23
CA THR A 48 -5.87 7.15 -3.48
C THR A 48 -6.61 6.57 -4.67
N THR A 49 -6.56 7.26 -5.80
CA THR A 49 -6.95 6.73 -7.12
C THR A 49 -5.76 6.75 -8.08
N MET A 50 -5.68 5.73 -8.94
CA MET A 50 -4.68 5.65 -10.00
C MET A 50 -5.07 6.39 -11.28
N GLY A 51 -6.32 6.91 -11.36
CA GLY A 51 -6.87 7.48 -12.58
C GLY A 51 -7.38 6.43 -13.57
N VAL A 52 -7.65 6.85 -14.79
CA VAL A 52 -8.19 5.99 -15.86
C VAL A 52 -7.06 5.55 -16.79
N PRO A 53 -6.72 4.25 -16.85
CA PRO A 53 -5.64 3.79 -17.71
C PRO A 53 -6.01 3.87 -19.19
N GLU A 54 -5.06 4.21 -20.02
CA GLU A 54 -5.13 3.90 -21.44
C GLU A 54 -4.84 2.42 -21.66
N VAL A 55 -5.70 1.74 -22.41
CA VAL A 55 -5.59 0.30 -22.63
C VAL A 55 -5.08 0.01 -24.04
N ASP A 56 -3.94 -0.67 -24.13
CA ASP A 56 -3.42 -1.19 -25.41
C ASP A 56 -4.08 -2.54 -25.73
N PRO A 57 -5.00 -2.59 -26.70
CA PRO A 57 -5.73 -3.81 -27.04
C PRO A 57 -4.85 -4.85 -27.76
N THR A 58 -3.64 -4.50 -28.14
CA THR A 58 -2.69 -5.41 -28.82
C THR A 58 -1.89 -6.26 -27.83
N LYS A 59 -1.91 -5.89 -26.55
CA LYS A 59 -1.22 -6.62 -25.48
C LYS A 59 -2.19 -7.55 -24.71
N PRO A 60 -1.69 -8.65 -24.14
CA PRO A 60 -2.49 -9.49 -23.25
C PRO A 60 -3.07 -8.66 -22.10
N PRO A 61 -4.31 -8.96 -21.64
CA PRO A 61 -4.89 -8.30 -20.48
C PRO A 61 -3.99 -8.42 -19.24
N GLY A 62 -3.75 -7.30 -18.54
CA GLY A 62 -2.88 -7.24 -17.37
C GLY A 62 -2.24 -5.86 -17.21
N GLU A 63 -1.22 -5.75 -16.38
CA GLU A 63 -0.51 -4.48 -16.16
C GLU A 63 0.15 -3.97 -17.45
N ALA A 64 0.80 -4.85 -18.21
CA ALA A 64 1.50 -4.49 -19.45
C ALA A 64 0.61 -3.87 -20.55
N SER A 65 -0.72 -4.08 -20.48
CA SER A 65 -1.68 -3.49 -21.39
C SER A 65 -2.27 -2.15 -20.91
N ARG A 66 -1.87 -1.67 -19.73
CA ARG A 66 -2.45 -0.47 -19.10
C ARG A 66 -1.38 0.58 -18.86
N ASP A 67 -1.61 1.75 -19.40
CA ASP A 67 -0.79 2.94 -19.20
C ASP A 67 -1.51 3.90 -18.24
N TYR A 68 -0.88 4.17 -17.11
CA TYR A 68 -1.36 5.10 -16.08
C TYR A 68 -0.54 6.39 -16.04
N SER A 69 0.20 6.73 -17.09
CA SER A 69 1.05 7.92 -17.15
C SER A 69 0.28 9.24 -17.16
N ARG A 70 -1.05 9.20 -17.37
CA ARG A 70 -1.88 10.39 -17.26
C ARG A 70 -1.94 10.86 -15.83
N ARG A 71 -1.85 12.19 -15.68
CA ARG A 71 -1.99 12.82 -14.38
C ARG A 71 -3.47 13.10 -14.10
N ASP A 72 -4.21 12.05 -13.66
CA ASP A 72 -5.64 12.12 -13.37
C ASP A 72 -6.04 11.39 -12.06
N GLY A 73 -5.07 11.01 -11.23
CA GLY A 73 -5.29 10.49 -9.88
C GLY A 73 -5.44 11.58 -8.83
N GLY A 74 -6.01 11.22 -7.68
CA GLY A 74 -6.27 12.08 -6.53
C GLY A 74 -6.19 11.36 -5.19
N VAL A 75 -6.42 12.10 -4.09
CA VAL A 75 -6.62 11.59 -2.73
C VAL A 75 -7.96 12.06 -2.21
N HIS A 76 -8.79 11.14 -1.76
CA HIS A 76 -10.17 11.40 -1.39
C HIS A 76 -10.44 11.01 0.06
N ALA A 77 -11.54 11.48 0.62
CA ALA A 77 -12.00 11.17 1.96
C ALA A 77 -13.51 10.96 2.01
N ILE A 78 -13.97 10.09 2.93
CA ILE A 78 -15.38 9.87 3.25
C ILE A 78 -15.50 9.44 4.72
N GLY A 79 -16.58 9.81 5.39
CA GLY A 79 -16.85 9.29 6.73
C GLY A 79 -17.01 7.76 6.73
N LEU A 80 -16.68 7.11 7.83
CA LEU A 80 -16.86 5.65 8.01
C LEU A 80 -18.34 5.23 7.88
N ASP A 81 -19.26 6.17 8.04
CA ASP A 81 -20.70 5.99 7.79
C ASP A 81 -21.09 6.04 6.31
N GLY A 82 -20.15 6.39 5.42
CA GLY A 82 -20.36 6.54 3.98
C GLY A 82 -20.85 7.92 3.55
N THR A 83 -20.78 8.93 4.43
CA THR A 83 -21.23 10.31 4.12
C THR A 83 -20.05 11.28 4.04
N GLY A 84 -20.30 12.49 3.51
CA GLY A 84 -19.32 13.58 3.50
C GLY A 84 -18.12 13.36 2.59
N LYS A 85 -18.31 12.69 1.43
CA LYS A 85 -17.24 12.53 0.43
C LYS A 85 -16.67 13.90 0.02
N ARG A 86 -15.34 13.99 -0.01
CA ARG A 86 -14.59 15.17 -0.46
C ARG A 86 -13.23 14.79 -1.02
N ASP A 87 -12.63 15.70 -1.76
CA ASP A 87 -11.25 15.56 -2.17
C ASP A 87 -10.33 16.19 -1.11
N VAL A 88 -9.28 15.47 -0.74
CA VAL A 88 -8.15 15.99 0.03
C VAL A 88 -7.12 16.57 -0.93
N VAL A 89 -6.86 15.84 -2.01
CA VAL A 89 -6.04 16.28 -3.14
C VAL A 89 -6.86 16.01 -4.41
N PRO A 90 -7.22 17.04 -5.20
CA PRO A 90 -8.07 16.89 -6.37
C PRO A 90 -7.50 15.94 -7.42
N ASP A 91 -8.38 15.27 -8.17
CA ASP A 91 -8.00 14.55 -9.38
C ASP A 91 -7.20 15.46 -10.32
N GLY A 92 -6.21 14.90 -11.00
CA GLY A 92 -5.27 15.65 -11.83
C GLY A 92 -4.01 16.10 -11.10
N THR A 93 -3.89 15.82 -9.80
CA THR A 93 -2.69 16.17 -9.02
C THR A 93 -1.68 15.02 -8.96
N LEU A 94 -2.15 13.78 -8.85
CA LEU A 94 -1.33 12.57 -8.87
C LEU A 94 -1.27 11.99 -10.28
N THR A 95 -0.18 11.30 -10.58
CA THR A 95 -0.09 10.48 -11.80
C THR A 95 -0.76 9.14 -11.53
N THR A 96 -0.23 8.36 -10.57
CA THR A 96 -0.80 7.07 -10.21
C THR A 96 -0.74 6.89 -8.70
N GLY A 97 -1.77 7.33 -7.99
CA GLY A 97 -1.83 7.18 -6.53
C GLY A 97 -1.85 5.71 -6.13
N LYS A 98 -0.82 5.29 -5.37
CA LYS A 98 -0.64 3.93 -4.87
C LYS A 98 -0.95 3.85 -3.37
N GLN A 99 -0.27 2.99 -2.63
CA GLN A 99 -0.56 2.74 -1.22
C GLN A 99 -0.48 4.02 -0.37
N LEU A 100 -1.30 4.06 0.66
CA LEU A 100 -1.55 5.24 1.49
C LEU A 100 -1.48 4.85 2.97
N THR A 101 -0.86 5.71 3.78
CA THR A 101 -0.83 5.59 5.24
C THR A 101 -1.08 6.94 5.92
N SER A 102 -1.34 6.91 7.24
CA SER A 102 -1.49 8.09 8.10
C SER A 102 -0.50 8.02 9.27
N ASP A 103 -0.10 9.18 9.80
CA ASP A 103 0.65 9.27 11.05
C ASP A 103 -0.26 9.22 12.31
N GLY A 104 -1.59 9.15 12.13
CA GLY A 104 -2.56 9.23 13.22
C GLY A 104 -2.66 10.62 13.87
N ALA A 105 -1.98 11.62 13.31
CA ALA A 105 -1.92 12.99 13.79
C ALA A 105 -2.37 14.03 12.74
N GLY A 106 -3.06 13.55 11.69
CA GLY A 106 -3.65 14.39 10.66
C GLY A 106 -2.75 14.63 9.45
N THR A 107 -1.77 13.77 9.18
CA THR A 107 -0.98 13.80 7.95
C THR A 107 -1.09 12.47 7.23
N LEU A 108 -1.37 12.54 5.94
CA LEU A 108 -1.42 11.41 5.02
C LEU A 108 -0.12 11.34 4.21
N TYR A 109 0.31 10.12 3.89
CA TYR A 109 1.49 9.83 3.08
C TYR A 109 1.11 8.81 2.03
N TRP A 110 1.52 8.99 0.78
CA TRP A 110 1.27 8.04 -0.30
C TRP A 110 2.42 7.97 -1.30
N SER A 111 2.46 6.89 -2.03
CA SER A 111 3.33 6.73 -3.19
C SER A 111 2.58 7.06 -4.48
N ASP A 112 3.28 7.65 -5.44
CA ASP A 112 2.82 7.94 -6.80
C ASP A 112 3.75 7.20 -7.78
N ARG A 113 3.26 6.11 -8.36
CA ARG A 113 4.10 5.15 -9.09
C ARG A 113 4.75 5.78 -10.31
N GLU A 114 3.97 6.20 -11.30
CA GLU A 114 4.47 6.86 -12.51
C GLU A 114 4.95 8.29 -12.24
N GLY A 115 4.52 8.90 -11.13
CA GLY A 115 5.11 10.13 -10.60
C GLY A 115 6.47 9.94 -9.93
N CYS A 116 6.92 8.69 -9.74
CA CYS A 116 8.21 8.30 -9.15
C CYS A 116 8.50 8.96 -7.80
N ARG A 117 7.49 9.13 -6.94
CA ARG A 117 7.62 9.92 -5.72
C ARG A 117 6.84 9.35 -4.53
N VAL A 118 7.19 9.87 -3.34
CA VAL A 118 6.42 9.74 -2.11
C VAL A 118 6.08 11.15 -1.63
N THR A 119 4.80 11.37 -1.32
CA THR A 119 4.26 12.69 -1.01
C THR A 119 3.49 12.65 0.30
N ARG A 120 3.42 13.78 1.01
CA ARG A 120 2.54 13.96 2.18
C ARG A 120 1.61 15.15 1.99
N VAL A 121 0.49 15.12 2.72
CA VAL A 121 -0.48 16.24 2.81
C VAL A 121 -1.18 16.18 4.18
N ARG A 122 -1.61 17.31 4.71
CA ARG A 122 -2.52 17.30 5.86
C ARG A 122 -3.93 16.87 5.42
N VAL A 123 -4.70 16.29 6.33
CA VAL A 123 -6.08 15.82 6.05
C VAL A 123 -7.02 16.93 5.59
N ASP A 124 -6.66 18.19 5.80
CA ASP A 124 -7.40 19.37 5.30
C ASP A 124 -6.96 19.81 3.87
N GLY A 125 -6.02 19.12 3.26
CA GLY A 125 -5.46 19.41 1.94
C GLY A 125 -4.29 20.39 1.93
N SER A 126 -3.92 20.96 3.08
CA SER A 126 -2.79 21.87 3.18
C SER A 126 -1.44 21.16 3.27
N GLY A 127 -0.35 21.85 2.95
CA GLY A 127 1.00 21.35 3.16
C GLY A 127 1.41 20.20 2.23
N LEU A 128 0.83 20.12 1.02
CA LEU A 128 1.23 19.15 0.00
C LEU A 128 2.73 19.28 -0.30
N THR A 129 3.49 18.20 -0.08
CA THR A 129 4.96 18.22 -0.15
C THR A 129 5.49 16.87 -0.59
N ASP A 130 6.31 16.86 -1.64
CA ASP A 130 7.06 15.66 -2.04
C ASP A 130 8.20 15.43 -1.03
N LEU A 131 8.33 14.20 -0.54
CA LEU A 131 9.37 13.75 0.40
C LEU A 131 10.49 13.00 -0.31
N ILE A 132 10.13 12.27 -1.35
CA ILE A 132 11.02 11.55 -2.27
C ILE A 132 10.57 11.93 -3.68
N LEU A 133 11.50 12.28 -4.54
CA LEU A 133 11.26 12.52 -5.96
C LEU A 133 12.44 11.94 -6.76
N ASN A 134 12.15 10.94 -7.56
CA ASN A 134 13.15 10.30 -8.41
C ASN A 134 12.98 10.75 -9.86
N GLU A 135 14.10 10.88 -10.57
CA GLU A 135 14.05 11.04 -12.02
C GLU A 135 13.42 9.79 -12.66
N PRO A 136 12.37 9.94 -13.49
CA PRO A 136 11.73 8.82 -14.16
C PRO A 136 12.72 7.99 -14.99
N ARG A 137 12.50 6.67 -15.04
CA ARG A 137 13.30 5.73 -15.84
C ARG A 137 12.40 4.73 -16.54
N ASP A 138 12.72 4.42 -17.78
CA ASP A 138 11.94 3.47 -18.60
C ASP A 138 11.97 2.03 -18.06
N ASP A 139 12.91 1.72 -17.16
CA ASP A 139 13.06 0.38 -16.56
C ASP A 139 12.19 0.14 -15.33
N GLY A 140 11.37 1.11 -14.92
CA GLY A 140 10.45 1.01 -13.76
C GLY A 140 11.14 0.86 -12.40
N THR A 141 12.48 1.00 -12.32
CA THR A 141 13.23 0.76 -11.07
C THR A 141 13.06 1.86 -10.02
N VAL A 142 12.46 2.99 -10.36
CA VAL A 142 12.27 4.15 -9.47
C VAL A 142 10.81 4.42 -9.11
N GLU A 143 9.91 3.57 -9.58
CA GLU A 143 8.47 3.63 -9.30
C GLU A 143 8.17 3.30 -7.84
N CYS A 144 7.62 4.27 -7.08
CA CYS A 144 7.24 4.11 -5.69
C CYS A 144 5.84 3.52 -5.56
N VAL A 145 5.63 2.51 -4.68
CA VAL A 145 4.35 1.80 -4.55
C VAL A 145 3.83 1.73 -3.12
N GLY A 146 4.51 1.04 -2.21
CA GLY A 146 4.15 0.95 -0.81
C GLY A 146 4.70 2.11 0.00
N VAL A 147 4.03 2.46 1.11
CA VAL A 147 4.48 3.48 2.04
C VAL A 147 4.05 3.16 3.46
N ALA A 148 4.93 3.37 4.43
CA ALA A 148 4.62 3.31 5.85
C ALA A 148 5.39 4.39 6.61
N VAL A 149 4.81 4.89 7.70
CA VAL A 149 5.47 5.88 8.58
C VAL A 149 5.53 5.36 9.99
N HIS A 150 6.62 5.67 10.68
CA HIS A 150 6.83 5.38 12.10
C HIS A 150 7.12 6.69 12.85
N PRO A 151 6.07 7.43 13.27
CA PRO A 151 6.22 8.77 13.84
C PRO A 151 7.11 8.79 15.08
N ALA A 152 7.05 7.75 15.91
CA ALA A 152 7.85 7.67 17.14
C ALA A 152 9.36 7.64 16.88
N SER A 153 9.83 7.11 15.76
CA SER A 153 11.26 7.14 15.36
C SER A 153 11.57 8.21 14.33
N GLY A 154 10.53 8.92 13.81
CA GLY A 154 10.69 9.93 12.77
C GLY A 154 11.05 9.36 11.39
N HIS A 155 10.69 8.10 11.10
CA HIS A 155 11.06 7.44 9.85
C HIS A 155 9.89 7.21 8.90
N LEU A 156 10.18 7.38 7.61
CA LEU A 156 9.38 7.01 6.45
C LEU A 156 10.01 5.77 5.80
N PHE A 157 9.16 4.82 5.36
CA PHE A 157 9.55 3.64 4.60
C PHE A 157 8.75 3.60 3.30
N TRP A 158 9.37 3.14 2.20
CA TRP A 158 8.66 2.94 0.92
C TRP A 158 9.26 1.80 0.12
N THR A 159 8.46 1.26 -0.80
CA THR A 159 8.90 0.27 -1.77
C THR A 159 9.13 0.91 -3.13
N GLN A 160 10.10 0.38 -3.86
CA GLN A 160 10.17 0.48 -5.32
C GLN A 160 10.06 -0.94 -5.87
N LYS A 161 8.98 -1.21 -6.62
CA LYS A 161 8.69 -2.58 -7.05
C LYS A 161 9.66 -3.12 -8.10
N GLY A 162 10.27 -2.24 -8.88
CA GLY A 162 11.06 -2.60 -10.05
C GLY A 162 10.19 -3.07 -11.23
N PRO A 163 10.83 -3.51 -12.33
CA PRO A 163 10.11 -4.05 -13.49
C PRO A 163 9.42 -5.36 -13.12
N THR A 164 8.30 -5.65 -13.80
CA THR A 164 7.51 -6.86 -13.59
C THR A 164 8.38 -8.13 -13.66
N ASN A 165 8.37 -8.92 -12.60
CA ASN A 165 9.19 -10.13 -12.41
C ASN A 165 10.71 -9.91 -12.59
N GLY A 166 11.18 -8.66 -12.45
CA GLY A 166 12.57 -8.28 -12.69
C GLY A 166 13.55 -8.59 -11.56
N GLY A 167 13.06 -8.88 -10.36
CA GLY A 167 13.90 -9.13 -9.20
C GLY A 167 14.77 -7.92 -8.80
N LYS A 168 14.30 -6.71 -9.08
CA LYS A 168 14.97 -5.44 -8.79
C LYS A 168 14.21 -4.60 -7.75
N GLY A 169 13.28 -5.23 -7.04
CA GLY A 169 12.50 -4.56 -6.00
C GLY A 169 13.37 -4.17 -4.81
N ARG A 170 13.02 -3.06 -4.17
CA ARG A 170 13.75 -2.49 -3.03
C ARG A 170 12.80 -1.94 -1.98
N ILE A 171 13.29 -1.94 -0.73
CA ILE A 171 12.63 -1.23 0.37
C ILE A 171 13.64 -0.25 0.96
N PHE A 172 13.18 0.97 1.20
CA PHE A 172 13.99 2.08 1.68
C PHE A 172 13.47 2.64 2.99
N ARG A 173 14.34 3.40 3.67
CA ARG A 173 14.01 4.25 4.80
C ARG A 173 14.64 5.63 4.62
N ALA A 174 13.96 6.66 5.13
CA ALA A 174 14.52 8.01 5.32
C ALA A 174 13.84 8.67 6.53
N GLY A 175 14.29 9.85 6.92
CA GLY A 175 13.53 10.69 7.86
C GLY A 175 12.19 11.13 7.29
N ILE A 176 11.18 11.33 8.15
CA ILE A 176 9.89 11.93 7.71
C ILE A 176 10.11 13.36 7.21
N ASP A 177 11.02 14.10 7.83
CA ASP A 177 11.39 15.43 7.37
C ASP A 177 12.66 15.37 6.51
N ILE A 178 12.69 16.21 5.48
CA ILE A 178 13.86 16.36 4.61
C ILE A 178 14.97 17.07 5.39
N PRO A 179 16.21 16.60 5.31
CA PRO A 179 17.33 17.26 5.99
C PRO A 179 17.47 18.74 5.62
N PRO A 180 17.83 19.63 6.55
CA PRO A 180 17.95 21.06 6.30
C PRO A 180 18.81 21.39 5.08
N GLY A 181 18.32 22.24 4.19
CA GLY A 181 19.01 22.68 2.98
C GLY A 181 18.97 21.68 1.82
N GLN A 182 18.22 20.58 1.96
CA GLN A 182 18.04 19.57 0.92
C GLN A 182 16.61 19.60 0.37
N THR A 183 16.36 18.86 -0.71
CA THR A 183 15.06 18.71 -1.37
C THR A 183 14.72 17.22 -1.52
N ALA A 184 13.51 16.92 -1.98
CA ALA A 184 13.05 15.55 -2.24
C ALA A 184 13.92 14.80 -3.26
N GLU A 185 14.57 15.54 -4.19
CA GLU A 185 15.42 14.96 -5.24
C GLU A 185 16.84 14.65 -4.76
N ASN A 186 17.36 15.38 -3.77
CA ASN A 186 18.77 15.31 -3.40
C ASN A 186 19.03 14.97 -1.92
N ARG A 187 18.02 14.54 -1.19
CA ARG A 187 18.17 14.18 0.23
C ARG A 187 19.19 13.05 0.42
N SER A 188 20.06 13.21 1.39
CA SER A 188 21.20 12.32 1.64
C SER A 188 20.96 11.23 2.69
N ASP A 189 19.77 11.21 3.32
CA ASP A 189 19.44 10.32 4.43
C ASP A 189 18.67 9.05 3.99
N ILE A 190 18.62 8.78 2.67
CA ILE A 190 17.97 7.59 2.13
C ILE A 190 18.86 6.37 2.40
N GLU A 191 18.30 5.36 3.06
CA GLU A 191 18.92 4.07 3.30
C GLU A 191 18.18 2.98 2.50
N THR A 192 18.92 2.14 1.77
CA THR A 192 18.38 0.91 1.19
C THR A 192 18.41 -0.20 2.24
N LEU A 193 17.23 -0.66 2.66
CA LEU A 193 17.10 -1.71 3.67
C LEU A 193 17.15 -3.12 3.06
N TRP A 194 16.43 -3.33 1.96
CA TRP A 194 16.46 -4.55 1.15
C TRP A 194 16.57 -4.22 -0.32
N ASP A 195 17.29 -5.05 -1.05
CA ASP A 195 17.49 -4.97 -2.49
C ASP A 195 17.32 -6.37 -3.14
N GLY A 196 17.06 -6.40 -4.43
CA GLY A 196 16.89 -7.66 -5.16
C GLY A 196 15.64 -8.45 -4.75
N LEU A 197 14.62 -7.78 -4.19
CA LEU A 197 13.32 -8.36 -3.93
C LEU A 197 12.58 -8.62 -5.25
N PRO A 198 11.67 -9.62 -5.33
CA PRO A 198 10.93 -9.89 -6.55
C PRO A 198 10.14 -8.67 -7.03
N GLU A 199 9.14 -8.24 -6.27
CA GLU A 199 8.26 -7.12 -6.62
C GLU A 199 7.47 -6.65 -5.38
N PRO A 200 8.12 -5.98 -4.39
CA PRO A 200 7.48 -5.55 -3.15
C PRO A 200 6.44 -4.47 -3.43
N ILE A 201 5.25 -4.62 -2.84
CA ILE A 201 4.11 -3.74 -3.09
C ILE A 201 3.78 -2.91 -1.84
N ASP A 202 2.94 -3.41 -0.95
CA ASP A 202 2.49 -2.66 0.22
C ASP A 202 3.41 -2.88 1.43
N LEU A 203 3.41 -1.91 2.34
CA LEU A 203 4.16 -1.92 3.59
C LEU A 203 3.24 -1.69 4.78
N HIS A 204 3.47 -2.43 5.87
CA HIS A 204 2.80 -2.22 7.14
C HIS A 204 3.78 -2.36 8.31
N LEU A 205 3.63 -1.50 9.32
CA LEU A 205 4.45 -1.50 10.52
C LEU A 205 3.61 -2.02 11.70
N ALA A 206 4.13 -3.03 12.40
CA ALA A 206 3.56 -3.51 13.64
C ALA A 206 4.66 -3.78 14.68
N GLY A 207 4.68 -2.99 15.75
CA GLY A 207 5.77 -3.00 16.71
C GLY A 207 7.12 -2.71 16.06
N ASN A 208 8.09 -3.61 16.23
CA ASN A 208 9.41 -3.50 15.61
C ASN A 208 9.55 -4.31 14.30
N TRP A 209 8.42 -4.65 13.66
CA TRP A 209 8.39 -5.44 12.45
C TRP A 209 7.88 -4.63 11.26
N LEU A 210 8.54 -4.80 10.12
CA LEU A 210 8.06 -4.37 8.82
C LEU A 210 7.49 -5.59 8.10
N TYR A 211 6.24 -5.48 7.65
CA TYR A 211 5.54 -6.46 6.83
C TYR A 211 5.41 -5.91 5.42
N TRP A 212 5.47 -6.78 4.42
CA TRP A 212 5.19 -6.39 3.03
C TRP A 212 4.61 -7.52 2.21
N THR A 213 3.80 -7.15 1.25
CA THR A 213 3.36 -8.04 0.17
C THR A 213 4.36 -7.97 -0.97
N ASP A 214 4.54 -9.10 -1.64
CA ASP A 214 5.36 -9.20 -2.84
C ASP A 214 4.55 -9.94 -3.92
N ARG A 215 4.34 -9.31 -5.08
CA ARG A 215 3.54 -9.89 -6.16
C ARG A 215 4.37 -10.50 -7.28
N GLY A 216 5.69 -10.48 -7.20
CA GLY A 216 6.58 -11.07 -8.19
C GLY A 216 6.36 -12.57 -8.42
N ALA A 217 7.13 -13.14 -9.33
CA ALA A 217 6.99 -14.56 -9.66
C ALA A 217 7.41 -15.49 -8.52
N PRO A 218 6.68 -16.63 -8.32
CA PRO A 218 7.12 -17.69 -7.42
C PRO A 218 8.52 -18.21 -7.80
N PRO A 219 9.28 -18.80 -6.86
CA PRO A 219 8.88 -19.11 -5.47
C PRO A 219 9.09 -17.94 -4.50
N ARG A 220 9.75 -16.85 -4.89
CA ARG A 220 10.09 -15.74 -4.00
C ARG A 220 9.04 -14.63 -3.98
N GLY A 221 8.16 -14.59 -4.97
CA GLY A 221 7.04 -13.65 -5.08
C GLY A 221 5.68 -14.33 -4.86
N ASN A 222 4.61 -13.53 -4.96
CA ASN A 222 3.27 -13.88 -4.50
C ASN A 222 3.25 -14.31 -3.04
N THR A 223 3.91 -13.50 -2.19
CA THR A 223 4.18 -13.80 -0.78
C THR A 223 3.78 -12.67 0.14
N LEU A 224 3.51 -13.02 1.41
CA LEU A 224 3.52 -12.12 2.55
C LEU A 224 4.82 -12.33 3.30
N ASN A 225 5.54 -11.27 3.57
CA ASN A 225 6.85 -11.28 4.20
C ASN A 225 6.88 -10.38 5.43
N ARG A 226 7.79 -10.68 6.39
CA ARG A 226 8.17 -9.75 7.45
C ARG A 226 9.65 -9.83 7.76
N ALA A 227 10.18 -8.75 8.31
CA ALA A 227 11.51 -8.73 8.93
C ALA A 227 11.54 -7.68 10.06
N PRO A 228 12.43 -7.82 11.05
CA PRO A 228 12.63 -6.75 12.05
C PRO A 228 13.18 -5.51 11.34
N ILE A 229 12.71 -4.34 11.79
CA ILE A 229 13.22 -3.04 11.31
C ILE A 229 14.70 -2.96 11.69
N PRO A 230 15.62 -2.79 10.73
CA PRO A 230 17.04 -2.74 11.04
C PRO A 230 17.40 -1.41 11.76
N PRO A 231 18.42 -1.40 12.62
CA PRO A 231 18.98 -0.16 13.15
C PRO A 231 19.38 0.82 12.02
N VAL A 232 19.47 2.11 12.36
CA VAL A 232 19.96 3.13 11.41
C VAL A 232 21.37 2.78 10.95
N GLY A 233 21.63 2.87 9.64
CA GLY A 233 22.88 2.51 8.99
C GLY A 233 23.08 1.01 8.73
N ALA A 234 22.11 0.15 9.08
CA ALA A 234 22.18 -1.29 8.83
C ALA A 234 21.21 -1.73 7.74
N GLN A 235 21.59 -2.75 6.98
CA GLN A 235 20.69 -3.44 6.07
C GLN A 235 19.73 -4.38 6.83
N GLY A 236 18.59 -4.69 6.22
CA GLY A 236 17.62 -5.63 6.75
C GLY A 236 18.14 -7.08 6.73
N SER A 237 17.74 -7.85 7.73
CA SER A 237 17.97 -9.30 7.73
C SER A 237 17.14 -9.99 6.64
N PRO A 238 17.47 -11.22 6.23
CA PRO A 238 16.63 -12.00 5.34
C PRO A 238 15.19 -12.06 5.86
N PRO A 239 14.17 -11.83 4.99
CA PRO A 239 12.79 -11.83 5.42
C PRO A 239 12.29 -13.26 5.76
N GLU A 240 11.37 -13.31 6.69
CA GLU A 240 10.54 -14.48 6.95
C GLU A 240 9.31 -14.44 6.03
N VAL A 241 9.07 -15.51 5.28
CA VAL A 241 7.88 -15.68 4.46
C VAL A 241 6.75 -16.27 5.33
N LEU A 242 5.69 -15.50 5.54
CA LEU A 242 4.54 -15.89 6.36
C LEU A 242 3.45 -16.59 5.55
N GLY A 243 3.30 -16.24 4.28
CA GLY A 243 2.28 -16.78 3.40
C GLY A 243 2.71 -16.79 1.94
N THR A 244 2.18 -17.71 1.16
CA THR A 244 2.49 -17.91 -0.26
C THR A 244 1.23 -18.19 -1.07
N GLY A 245 1.35 -18.20 -2.40
CA GLY A 245 0.28 -18.64 -3.30
C GLY A 245 -0.86 -17.63 -3.43
N PHE A 246 -0.59 -16.36 -3.26
CA PHE A 246 -1.49 -15.28 -3.61
C PHE A 246 -1.56 -15.13 -5.13
N ALA A 247 -2.63 -14.50 -5.62
CA ALA A 247 -2.78 -14.12 -7.02
C ALA A 247 -2.45 -12.63 -7.18
N GLU A 248 -1.17 -12.28 -7.19
CA GLU A 248 -0.64 -10.92 -7.13
C GLU A 248 -1.05 -10.19 -5.83
N ALA A 249 -0.35 -10.50 -4.73
CA ALA A 249 -0.59 -9.90 -3.41
C ALA A 249 -0.41 -8.37 -3.46
N ILE A 250 -1.40 -7.62 -2.95
CA ILE A 250 -1.41 -6.15 -2.98
C ILE A 250 -1.46 -5.58 -1.57
N GLY A 251 -2.63 -5.30 -1.02
CA GLY A 251 -2.79 -4.62 0.26
C GLY A 251 -2.62 -5.54 1.46
N LEU A 252 -2.19 -4.99 2.58
CA LEU A 252 -2.12 -5.72 3.84
C LEU A 252 -2.47 -4.85 5.05
N THR A 253 -2.95 -5.50 6.11
CA THR A 253 -3.11 -4.88 7.44
C THR A 253 -2.98 -5.93 8.53
N THR A 254 -2.58 -5.54 9.76
CA THR A 254 -2.42 -6.47 10.89
C THR A 254 -3.56 -6.34 11.90
N ASP A 255 -3.83 -7.44 12.58
CA ASP A 255 -4.54 -7.48 13.87
C ASP A 255 -3.56 -8.03 14.91
N ASP A 256 -2.82 -7.11 15.53
CA ASP A 256 -1.75 -7.46 16.47
C ASP A 256 -2.29 -8.20 17.70
N GLU A 257 -3.50 -7.86 18.16
CA GLU A 257 -4.14 -8.53 19.31
C GLU A 257 -4.50 -9.98 18.97
N ALA A 258 -5.04 -10.22 17.78
CA ALA A 258 -5.36 -11.56 17.30
C ALA A 258 -4.13 -12.32 16.80
N GLY A 259 -3.01 -11.65 16.51
CA GLY A 259 -1.82 -12.22 15.91
C GLY A 259 -2.05 -12.65 14.45
N LEU A 260 -2.68 -11.79 13.66
CA LEU A 260 -3.08 -12.06 12.28
C LEU A 260 -2.62 -10.95 11.31
N VAL A 261 -2.33 -11.34 10.08
CA VAL A 261 -2.21 -10.42 8.93
C VAL A 261 -3.31 -10.74 7.94
N TYR A 262 -3.96 -9.73 7.42
CA TYR A 262 -4.90 -9.84 6.30
C TYR A 262 -4.25 -9.33 5.04
N VAL A 263 -4.39 -10.06 3.94
CA VAL A 263 -3.79 -9.74 2.64
C VAL A 263 -4.86 -9.82 1.57
N SER A 264 -4.93 -8.80 0.71
CA SER A 264 -5.74 -8.80 -0.51
C SER A 264 -4.89 -9.11 -1.73
N ASP A 265 -5.50 -9.65 -2.78
CA ASP A 265 -4.84 -9.92 -4.05
C ASP A 265 -5.68 -9.52 -5.27
N LEU A 266 -5.04 -9.48 -6.45
CA LEU A 266 -5.74 -9.18 -7.71
C LEU A 266 -6.62 -10.32 -8.20
N GLY A 267 -6.47 -11.52 -7.63
CA GLY A 267 -7.42 -12.63 -7.80
C GLY A 267 -8.77 -12.37 -7.12
N GLY A 268 -8.83 -11.36 -6.24
CA GLY A 268 -10.04 -10.95 -5.54
C GLY A 268 -10.26 -11.66 -4.22
N GLU A 269 -9.24 -12.24 -3.62
CA GLU A 269 -9.34 -12.84 -2.28
C GLU A 269 -8.82 -11.90 -1.19
N ILE A 270 -9.42 -11.99 -0.01
CA ILE A 270 -8.81 -11.54 1.24
C ILE A 270 -8.52 -12.79 2.05
N ARG A 271 -7.24 -12.97 2.39
CA ARG A 271 -6.75 -14.08 3.20
C ARG A 271 -6.25 -13.60 4.55
N MET A 272 -6.53 -14.37 5.60
CA MET A 272 -5.87 -14.21 6.87
C MET A 272 -4.68 -15.16 6.99
N VAL A 273 -3.57 -14.65 7.53
CA VAL A 273 -2.33 -15.39 7.76
C VAL A 273 -1.93 -15.20 9.22
N PRO A 274 -1.74 -16.29 9.99
CA PRO A 274 -1.27 -16.18 11.36
C PRO A 274 0.17 -15.67 11.46
N ILE A 275 0.43 -14.87 12.48
CA ILE A 275 1.77 -14.37 12.80
C ILE A 275 2.46 -15.39 13.71
N PRO A 276 3.65 -15.94 13.36
CA PRO A 276 4.41 -16.80 14.24
C PRO A 276 4.73 -16.15 15.58
N GLY A 277 4.47 -16.88 16.67
CA GLY A 277 4.57 -16.36 18.04
C GLY A 277 3.40 -15.48 18.48
N GLY A 278 2.43 -15.20 17.61
CA GLY A 278 1.20 -14.49 17.93
C GLY A 278 0.11 -15.40 18.52
N ARG A 279 -1.02 -14.81 18.90
CA ARG A 279 -2.15 -15.54 19.49
C ARG A 279 -2.76 -16.61 18.56
N ALA A 280 -2.68 -16.39 17.24
CA ALA A 280 -3.20 -17.32 16.22
C ALA A 280 -2.15 -18.30 15.71
N ASP A 281 -0.95 -18.34 16.30
CA ASP A 281 0.13 -19.21 15.86
C ASP A 281 -0.31 -20.67 15.79
N GLY A 282 0.13 -21.38 14.74
CA GLY A 282 -0.24 -22.76 14.46
C GLY A 282 -1.61 -22.95 13.78
N GLN A 283 -2.41 -21.90 13.59
CA GLN A 283 -3.60 -21.97 12.75
C GLN A 283 -3.20 -21.96 11.25
N PRO A 284 -3.93 -22.66 10.36
CA PRO A 284 -3.66 -22.56 8.93
C PRO A 284 -4.14 -21.19 8.37
N PRO A 285 -3.43 -20.63 7.38
CA PRO A 285 -3.96 -19.53 6.58
C PRO A 285 -5.30 -19.93 5.93
N ARG A 286 -6.22 -18.97 5.81
CA ARG A 286 -7.52 -19.22 5.18
C ARG A 286 -8.05 -18.01 4.42
N VAL A 287 -8.88 -18.25 3.43
CA VAL A 287 -9.67 -17.23 2.76
C VAL A 287 -10.77 -16.74 3.71
N VAL A 288 -10.85 -15.42 3.91
CA VAL A 288 -11.92 -14.76 4.65
C VAL A 288 -13.12 -14.53 3.74
N VAL A 289 -12.85 -14.02 2.54
CA VAL A 289 -13.84 -13.72 1.51
C VAL A 289 -13.17 -13.73 0.14
N ALA A 290 -13.94 -14.12 -0.90
CA ALA A 290 -13.55 -14.03 -2.30
C ALA A 290 -14.56 -13.15 -3.07
N PHE A 291 -14.02 -12.27 -3.92
CA PHE A 291 -14.76 -11.34 -4.76
C PHE A 291 -14.63 -11.73 -6.23
N GLY A 292 -15.56 -11.29 -7.05
CA GLY A 292 -15.49 -11.46 -8.51
C GLY A 292 -14.62 -10.42 -9.22
N GLU A 293 -13.81 -9.67 -8.49
CA GLU A 293 -12.97 -8.59 -9.01
C GLU A 293 -11.71 -8.40 -8.14
N PRO A 294 -10.63 -7.82 -8.69
CA PRO A 294 -9.42 -7.50 -7.93
C PRO A 294 -9.69 -6.60 -6.72
N ILE A 295 -9.04 -6.93 -5.60
CA ILE A 295 -9.04 -6.12 -4.38
C ILE A 295 -7.64 -5.55 -4.18
N THR A 296 -7.55 -4.24 -3.95
CA THR A 296 -6.29 -3.52 -3.74
C THR A 296 -6.06 -3.20 -2.26
N GLY A 297 -6.18 -1.97 -1.81
CA GLY A 297 -5.88 -1.57 -0.44
C GLY A 297 -6.76 -2.23 0.62
N LEU A 298 -6.16 -2.50 1.77
CA LEU A 298 -6.83 -2.93 3.00
C LEU A 298 -6.53 -1.98 4.15
N ALA A 299 -7.54 -1.72 4.98
CA ALA A 299 -7.33 -1.06 6.26
C ALA A 299 -8.17 -1.73 7.36
N SER A 300 -7.65 -1.72 8.58
CA SER A 300 -8.35 -2.23 9.75
C SER A 300 -9.43 -1.25 10.22
N VAL A 301 -10.57 -1.78 10.67
CA VAL A 301 -11.58 -1.03 11.42
C VAL A 301 -11.52 -1.51 12.87
N PRO A 302 -11.09 -0.65 13.82
CA PRO A 302 -11.06 -1.01 15.22
C PRO A 302 -12.47 -1.28 15.77
N VAL A 303 -12.53 -1.93 16.95
CA VAL A 303 -13.75 -2.19 17.72
C VAL A 303 -14.39 -0.89 18.19
#